data_fcff7957af73d2dc1fb46874c785e33e
#
_entry.id   fcff7957af73d2dc1fb46874c785e33e
#
_cell.length_a   1.000
_cell.length_b   1.000
_cell.length_c   1.000
_cell.angle_alpha   90.00
_cell.angle_beta   90.00
_cell.angle_gamma   90.00
#
_symmetry.space_group_name_H-M   'P 1'
#
loop_
_entity.id
_entity.type
_entity.pdbx_description
1 polymer ?
#
loop_
_entity_poly.entity_id
_entity_poly.type
_entity_poly.pdbx_seq_one_letter_code
_entity_poly.pdbx_strand_id
1 'polypeptide(L)'
;MFTAGIVTSFKEEILLGVHDLLVDEIKIALYDSTAILGPDTLVYTSFGEVSSTGYTAGGQLLLNAQVGGGNGTGYASFDDPIWYATTFSVRGALLYNASKSNKAIGVMNFGLDQVTLVQDFKIQFPAFTPESALIRIS
;
A
#
# COMPACT_ATOMS: atom_id res chain seq x y z
N MET A 1 -6.40 -11.71 8.48
CA MET A 1 -7.58 -10.85 8.33
C MET A 1 -7.16 -9.46 7.88
N PHE A 2 -7.87 -8.92 6.91
CA PHE A 2 -7.56 -7.59 6.36
C PHE A 2 -8.74 -6.65 6.59
N THR A 3 -8.46 -5.47 7.12
CA THR A 3 -9.41 -4.36 7.12
C THR A 3 -8.79 -3.23 6.32
N ALA A 4 -9.39 -2.93 5.17
CA ALA A 4 -8.88 -1.94 4.24
C ALA A 4 -9.01 -0.51 4.80
N GLY A 5 -8.12 0.35 4.36
CA GLY A 5 -8.17 1.78 4.64
C GLY A 5 -6.86 2.32 5.18
N ILE A 6 -6.84 3.63 5.38
CA ILE A 6 -5.74 4.35 5.99
C ILE A 6 -5.65 3.97 7.47
N VAL A 7 -4.46 3.60 7.94
CA VAL A 7 -4.29 3.20 9.34
C VAL A 7 -4.37 4.41 10.27
N THR A 8 -4.78 4.16 11.51
CA THR A 8 -4.98 5.23 12.50
C THR A 8 -3.69 5.98 12.78
N SER A 9 -2.55 5.28 12.92
CA SER A 9 -1.27 5.92 13.20
C SER A 9 -0.83 6.87 12.08
N PHE A 10 -1.11 6.55 10.81
CA PHE A 10 -0.80 7.46 9.71
C PHE A 10 -1.56 8.78 9.84
N LYS A 11 -2.84 8.70 10.20
CA LYS A 11 -3.68 9.92 10.39
C LYS A 11 -3.11 10.82 11.48
N GLU A 12 -2.66 10.23 12.58
CA GLU A 12 -2.01 10.97 13.66
C GLU A 12 -0.67 11.54 13.19
N GLU A 13 0.13 10.74 12.54
CA GLU A 13 1.47 11.14 12.08
C GLU A 13 1.44 12.23 11.01
N ILE A 14 0.40 12.25 10.16
CA ILE A 14 0.24 13.32 9.17
C ILE A 14 0.00 14.66 9.86
N LEU A 15 -0.72 14.66 10.97
CA LEU A 15 -0.94 15.87 11.76
C LEU A 15 0.34 16.35 12.47
N LEU A 16 1.30 15.46 12.67
CA LEU A 16 2.60 15.76 13.26
C LEU A 16 3.66 16.11 12.22
N GLY A 17 3.31 16.06 10.94
CA GLY A 17 4.26 16.34 9.86
C GLY A 17 5.31 15.27 9.67
N VAL A 18 5.02 14.02 10.02
CA VAL A 18 5.97 12.90 9.91
C VAL A 18 6.16 12.48 8.46
N HIS A 19 5.07 12.38 7.69
CA HIS A 19 5.10 11.85 6.33
C HIS A 19 5.11 12.96 5.29
N ASP A 20 6.00 12.84 4.30
CA ASP A 20 6.00 13.66 3.10
C ASP A 20 5.93 12.72 1.89
N LEU A 21 4.73 12.53 1.33
CA LEU A 21 4.49 11.54 0.29
C LEU A 21 5.16 11.89 -1.05
N LEU A 22 5.59 13.13 -1.25
CA LEU A 22 6.33 13.52 -2.45
C LEU A 22 7.82 13.21 -2.35
N VAL A 23 8.36 13.18 -1.15
CA VAL A 23 9.81 13.10 -0.90
C VAL A 23 10.21 11.73 -0.35
N ASP A 24 9.40 11.16 0.54
CA ASP A 24 9.71 9.90 1.22
C ASP A 24 9.62 8.71 0.29
N GLU A 25 10.37 7.67 0.58
CA GLU A 25 10.30 6.39 -0.13
C GLU A 25 9.12 5.58 0.39
N ILE A 26 8.05 5.55 -0.40
CA ILE A 26 6.84 4.80 -0.07
C ILE A 26 6.89 3.47 -0.80
N LYS A 27 6.67 2.40 -0.06
CA LYS A 27 6.72 1.02 -0.59
C LYS A 27 5.38 0.32 -0.43
N ILE A 28 5.17 -0.69 -1.26
CA ILE A 28 4.00 -1.55 -1.18
C ILE A 28 4.46 -3.01 -1.07
N ALA A 29 4.00 -3.68 -0.02
CA ALA A 29 4.29 -5.10 0.23
C ALA A 29 3.01 -5.91 0.05
N LEU A 30 3.16 -7.16 -0.42
CA LEU A 30 2.05 -8.06 -0.70
C LEU A 30 1.95 -9.15 0.37
N TYR A 31 0.71 -9.52 0.71
CA TYR A 31 0.44 -10.45 1.80
C TYR A 31 -0.58 -11.51 1.39
N ASP A 32 -0.40 -12.72 1.91
CA ASP A 32 -1.36 -13.81 1.75
C ASP A 32 -2.46 -13.74 2.82
N SER A 33 -3.39 -14.71 2.78
CA SER A 33 -4.56 -14.70 3.66
C SER A 33 -4.24 -14.94 5.13
N THR A 34 -3.01 -15.29 5.49
CA THR A 34 -2.62 -15.49 6.90
C THR A 34 -2.28 -14.19 7.60
N ALA A 35 -2.04 -13.12 6.85
CA ALA A 35 -1.67 -11.83 7.43
C ALA A 35 -2.80 -11.21 8.23
N ILE A 36 -2.42 -10.38 9.21
CA ILE A 36 -3.36 -9.63 10.03
C ILE A 36 -3.01 -8.15 9.88
N LEU A 37 -3.76 -7.45 9.03
CA LEU A 37 -3.54 -6.04 8.73
C LEU A 37 -4.85 -5.27 8.89
N GLY A 38 -4.78 -4.09 9.48
CA GLY A 38 -5.95 -3.28 9.70
C GLY A 38 -5.62 -1.91 10.28
N PRO A 39 -6.61 -1.20 10.83
CA PRO A 39 -6.42 0.17 11.31
C PRO A 39 -5.37 0.31 12.41
N ASP A 40 -5.07 -0.75 13.13
CA ASP A 40 -4.08 -0.73 14.22
C ASP A 40 -2.68 -1.17 13.78
N THR A 41 -2.47 -1.41 12.50
CA THR A 41 -1.15 -1.73 11.96
C THR A 41 -0.25 -0.50 12.06
N LEU A 42 0.90 -0.65 12.71
CA LEU A 42 1.79 0.48 12.99
C LEU A 42 2.98 0.55 12.04
N VAL A 43 3.52 -0.60 11.65
CA VAL A 43 4.73 -0.69 10.82
C VAL A 43 4.65 -1.87 9.88
N TYR A 44 5.54 -1.87 8.88
CA TYR A 44 5.73 -3.04 8.03
C TYR A 44 6.04 -4.28 8.87
N THR A 45 5.49 -5.42 8.47
CA THR A 45 5.75 -6.72 9.07
C THR A 45 5.94 -7.77 7.98
N SER A 46 6.79 -8.74 8.24
CA SER A 46 6.96 -9.88 7.34
C SER A 46 5.97 -11.01 7.61
N PHE A 47 5.15 -10.90 8.65
CA PHE A 47 4.17 -11.94 8.96
C PHE A 47 3.09 -12.00 7.88
N GLY A 48 2.99 -13.15 7.22
CA GLY A 48 2.03 -13.34 6.14
C GLY A 48 2.43 -12.71 4.81
N GLU A 49 3.62 -12.13 4.72
CA GLU A 49 4.11 -11.57 3.47
C GLU A 49 4.35 -12.67 2.45
N VAL A 50 4.02 -12.39 1.17
CA VAL A 50 4.30 -13.30 0.05
C VAL A 50 5.80 -13.59 0.00
N SER A 51 6.17 -14.85 -0.25
CA SER A 51 7.58 -15.27 -0.30
C SER A 51 7.87 -16.17 -1.50
N SER A 52 7.13 -16.01 -2.58
CA SER A 52 7.20 -16.89 -3.76
C SER A 52 7.86 -16.18 -4.95
N THR A 53 7.99 -16.92 -6.06
CA THR A 53 8.66 -16.45 -7.28
C THR A 53 8.06 -15.15 -7.80
N GLY A 54 8.93 -14.20 -8.12
CA GLY A 54 8.53 -12.90 -8.67
C GLY A 54 8.30 -11.82 -7.61
N TYR A 55 8.48 -12.15 -6.34
CA TYR A 55 8.31 -11.21 -5.24
C TYR A 55 9.58 -11.14 -4.38
N THR A 56 9.96 -9.93 -4.02
CA THR A 56 11.07 -9.67 -3.10
C THR A 56 10.53 -9.14 -1.78
N ALA A 57 11.00 -9.69 -0.66
CA ALA A 57 10.59 -9.25 0.66
C ALA A 57 10.74 -7.74 0.82
N GLY A 58 9.74 -7.11 1.42
CA GLY A 58 9.64 -5.65 1.52
C GLY A 58 8.83 -5.01 0.40
N GLY A 59 8.57 -5.76 -0.68
CA GLY A 59 7.79 -5.27 -1.81
C GLY A 59 8.59 -4.39 -2.76
N GLN A 60 7.92 -3.42 -3.36
CA GLN A 60 8.60 -2.50 -4.27
C GLN A 60 8.32 -1.03 -3.93
N LEU A 61 9.24 -0.17 -4.36
CA LEU A 61 9.10 1.27 -4.24
C LEU A 61 8.00 1.76 -5.17
N LEU A 62 7.09 2.57 -4.65
CA LEU A 62 6.10 3.26 -5.47
C LEU A 62 6.74 4.49 -6.12
N LEU A 63 6.39 4.73 -7.38
CA LEU A 63 7.02 5.75 -8.22
C LEU A 63 6.03 6.86 -8.57
N ASN A 64 6.59 8.03 -8.89
CA ASN A 64 5.86 9.18 -9.42
C ASN A 64 4.69 9.60 -8.51
N ALA A 65 5.01 9.86 -7.24
CA ALA A 65 4.05 10.36 -6.27
C ALA A 65 3.38 11.64 -6.75
N GLN A 66 2.06 11.71 -6.60
CA GLN A 66 1.26 12.88 -6.89
C GLN A 66 0.41 13.22 -5.68
N VAL A 67 0.35 14.49 -5.33
CA VAL A 67 -0.47 15.01 -4.23
C VAL A 67 -1.29 16.16 -4.74
N GLY A 68 -2.56 16.19 -4.39
CA GLY A 68 -3.48 17.25 -4.80
C GLY A 68 -4.48 17.59 -3.71
N GLY A 69 -5.27 18.60 -3.96
CA GLY A 69 -6.35 19.03 -3.07
C GLY A 69 -7.52 19.56 -3.87
N GLY A 70 -8.73 19.22 -3.45
CA GLY A 70 -9.95 19.70 -4.08
C GLY A 70 -11.18 19.16 -3.37
N ASN A 71 -12.28 19.89 -3.46
CA ASN A 71 -13.58 19.50 -2.88
C ASN A 71 -13.49 19.10 -1.39
N GLY A 72 -12.64 19.80 -0.62
CA GLY A 72 -12.49 19.53 0.81
C GLY A 72 -11.62 18.31 1.13
N THR A 73 -10.96 17.73 0.14
CA THR A 73 -10.16 16.52 0.30
C THR A 73 -8.71 16.76 -0.15
N GLY A 74 -7.75 16.35 0.68
CA GLY A 74 -6.36 16.17 0.26
C GLY A 74 -6.21 14.73 -0.23
N TYR A 75 -5.48 14.52 -1.32
CA TYR A 75 -5.37 13.18 -1.90
C TYR A 75 -4.02 12.95 -2.55
N ALA A 76 -3.62 11.67 -2.60
CA ALA A 76 -2.33 11.27 -3.13
C ALA A 76 -2.45 9.94 -3.87
N SER A 77 -1.57 9.72 -4.83
CA SER A 77 -1.44 8.46 -5.52
C SER A 77 -0.05 8.31 -6.12
N PHE A 78 0.19 7.18 -6.77
CA PHE A 78 1.45 6.79 -7.39
C PHE A 78 1.14 6.06 -8.70
N ASP A 79 2.19 5.78 -9.49
CA ASP A 79 2.05 4.86 -10.62
C ASP A 79 1.66 3.48 -10.14
N ASP A 80 0.92 2.75 -10.97
CA ASP A 80 0.51 1.38 -10.67
C ASP A 80 1.71 0.46 -10.57
N PRO A 81 1.90 -0.26 -9.45
CA PRO A 81 3.00 -1.20 -9.32
C PRO A 81 2.73 -2.49 -10.10
N ILE A 82 3.79 -3.08 -10.66
CA ILE A 82 3.72 -4.34 -11.38
C ILE A 82 4.84 -5.27 -10.92
N TRP A 83 4.50 -6.54 -10.73
CA TRP A 83 5.44 -7.62 -10.48
C TRP A 83 5.41 -8.55 -11.68
N TYR A 84 6.59 -8.93 -12.18
CA TYR A 84 6.72 -9.69 -13.43
C TYR A 84 6.94 -11.16 -13.16
N ALA A 85 6.37 -12.02 -14.04
CA ALA A 85 6.60 -13.47 -14.05
C ALA A 85 6.38 -14.09 -12.66
N THR A 86 5.26 -13.74 -12.02
CA THR A 86 4.97 -14.17 -10.66
C THR A 86 4.28 -15.53 -10.60
N THR A 87 4.55 -16.27 -9.54
CA THR A 87 3.81 -17.47 -9.17
C THR A 87 3.55 -17.38 -7.67
N PHE A 88 2.39 -16.81 -7.30
CA PHE A 88 2.05 -16.61 -5.89
C PHE A 88 0.54 -16.48 -5.68
N SER A 89 0.11 -16.45 -4.42
CA SER A 89 -1.23 -16.13 -4.01
C SER A 89 -1.17 -14.91 -3.09
N VAL A 90 -1.97 -13.89 -3.37
CA VAL A 90 -1.99 -12.64 -2.62
C VAL A 90 -3.42 -12.24 -2.26
N ARG A 91 -3.65 -11.84 -1.01
CA ARG A 91 -4.95 -11.41 -0.50
C ARG A 91 -5.05 -9.90 -0.34
N GLY A 92 -3.94 -9.24 -0.06
CA GLY A 92 -3.94 -7.80 0.17
C GLY A 92 -2.55 -7.20 0.18
N ALA A 93 -2.46 -5.92 0.48
CA ALA A 93 -1.21 -5.17 0.44
C ALA A 93 -1.13 -4.16 1.59
N LEU A 94 0.10 -3.79 1.94
CA LEU A 94 0.38 -2.73 2.90
C LEU A 94 1.24 -1.66 2.22
N LEU A 95 0.79 -0.40 2.31
CA LEU A 95 1.62 0.74 1.97
C LEU A 95 2.33 1.21 3.23
N TYR A 96 3.62 1.46 3.12
CA TYR A 96 4.40 1.92 4.27
C TYR A 96 5.51 2.87 3.84
N ASN A 97 6.01 3.66 4.80
CA ASN A 97 7.01 4.70 4.56
C ASN A 97 8.39 4.20 4.99
N ALA A 98 9.20 3.77 4.03
CA ALA A 98 10.53 3.25 4.30
C ALA A 98 11.49 4.35 4.79
N SER A 99 11.25 5.61 4.47
CA SER A 99 12.05 6.74 4.95
C SER A 99 11.76 7.09 6.41
N LYS A 100 10.65 6.61 6.96
CA LYS A 100 10.20 6.93 8.32
C LYS A 100 10.01 5.65 9.14
N SER A 101 11.07 4.86 9.26
CA SER A 101 11.12 3.65 10.08
C SER A 101 10.03 2.63 9.72
N ASN A 102 9.71 2.51 8.44
CA ASN A 102 8.71 1.57 7.91
C ASN A 102 7.30 1.77 8.50
N LYS A 103 6.95 3.00 8.86
CA LYS A 103 5.62 3.30 9.42
C LYS A 103 4.52 3.02 8.40
N ALA A 104 3.47 2.33 8.86
CA ALA A 104 2.34 1.96 8.01
C ALA A 104 1.55 3.18 7.56
N ILE A 105 0.99 3.10 6.35
CA ILE A 105 0.14 4.14 5.77
C ILE A 105 -1.27 3.62 5.57
N GLY A 106 -1.42 2.51 4.86
CA GLY A 106 -2.73 1.98 4.55
C GLY A 106 -2.72 0.53 4.13
N VAL A 107 -3.88 -0.10 4.22
CA VAL A 107 -4.09 -1.51 3.91
C VAL A 107 -5.05 -1.62 2.73
N MET A 108 -4.70 -2.47 1.76
CA MET A 108 -5.58 -2.85 0.66
C MET A 108 -6.06 -4.28 0.89
N ASN A 109 -7.35 -4.50 0.68
CA ASN A 109 -7.96 -5.83 0.77
C ASN A 109 -8.55 -6.20 -0.59
N PHE A 110 -8.01 -7.22 -1.24
CA PHE A 110 -8.51 -7.65 -2.55
C PHE A 110 -9.80 -8.47 -2.45
N GLY A 111 -10.21 -8.85 -1.26
CA GLY A 111 -11.47 -9.55 -1.01
C GLY A 111 -11.39 -11.05 -1.20
N LEU A 112 -10.53 -11.52 -2.10
CA LEU A 112 -10.26 -12.94 -2.33
C LEU A 112 -8.82 -13.10 -2.80
N ASP A 113 -8.32 -14.35 -2.78
CA ASP A 113 -6.97 -14.63 -3.20
C ASP A 113 -6.80 -14.39 -4.70
N GLN A 114 -5.80 -13.57 -5.04
CA GLN A 114 -5.36 -13.37 -6.42
C GLN A 114 -4.22 -14.34 -6.66
N VAL A 115 -4.45 -15.34 -7.53
CA VAL A 115 -3.47 -16.40 -7.79
C VAL A 115 -2.85 -16.18 -9.16
N THR A 116 -1.51 -16.25 -9.22
CA THR A 116 -0.77 -16.15 -10.47
C THR A 116 0.05 -17.40 -10.72
N LEU A 117 0.27 -17.72 -12.00
CA LEU A 117 1.14 -18.81 -12.43
C LEU A 117 1.93 -18.34 -13.64
N VAL A 118 3.19 -17.96 -13.40
CA VAL A 118 4.09 -17.36 -14.38
C VAL A 118 3.39 -16.23 -15.14
N GLN A 119 2.83 -15.29 -14.39
CA GLN A 119 2.07 -14.15 -14.91
C GLN A 119 2.54 -12.87 -14.28
N ASP A 120 2.36 -11.75 -14.97
CA ASP A 120 2.55 -10.44 -14.37
C ASP A 120 1.38 -10.14 -13.44
N PHE A 121 1.68 -9.54 -12.30
CA PHE A 121 0.68 -9.10 -11.34
C PHE A 121 0.75 -7.58 -11.22
N LYS A 122 -0.32 -6.90 -11.59
CA LYS A 122 -0.41 -5.44 -11.54
C LYS A 122 -1.53 -5.02 -10.60
N ILE A 123 -1.25 -4.05 -9.72
CA ILE A 123 -2.30 -3.39 -8.96
C ILE A 123 -2.65 -2.10 -9.70
N GLN A 124 -3.91 -1.97 -10.08
CA GLN A 124 -4.42 -0.75 -10.70
C GLN A 124 -4.99 0.14 -9.60
N PHE A 125 -4.33 1.26 -9.34
CA PHE A 125 -4.82 2.24 -8.38
C PHE A 125 -6.02 3.00 -8.94
N PRO A 126 -6.93 3.46 -8.06
CA PRO A 126 -8.05 4.29 -8.49
C PRO A 126 -7.58 5.59 -9.16
N ALA A 127 -8.47 6.22 -9.93
CA ALA A 127 -8.19 7.47 -10.61
C ALA A 127 -7.73 8.56 -9.61
N PHE A 128 -6.81 9.42 -10.04
CA PHE A 128 -6.27 10.50 -9.22
C PHE A 128 -7.26 11.66 -9.17
N THR A 129 -8.28 11.52 -8.33
CA THR A 129 -9.33 12.51 -8.11
C THR A 129 -9.64 12.63 -6.62
N PRO A 130 -10.23 13.75 -6.16
CA PRO A 130 -10.60 13.86 -4.74
C PRO A 130 -11.56 12.78 -4.25
N GLU A 131 -12.36 12.21 -5.16
CA GLU A 131 -13.38 11.21 -4.81
C GLU A 131 -12.85 9.79 -4.78
N SER A 132 -11.74 9.49 -5.45
CA SER A 132 -11.35 8.09 -5.67
C SER A 132 -9.88 7.77 -5.46
N ALA A 133 -9.00 8.74 -5.33
CA ALA A 133 -7.55 8.49 -5.23
C ALA A 133 -7.20 7.48 -4.15
N LEU A 134 -6.03 6.85 -4.31
CA LEU A 134 -5.54 5.80 -3.41
C LEU A 134 -5.52 6.22 -1.94
N ILE A 135 -5.01 7.43 -1.66
CA ILE A 135 -4.95 7.99 -0.31
C ILE A 135 -5.78 9.28 -0.30
N ARG A 136 -6.74 9.38 0.62
CA ARG A 136 -7.60 10.55 0.74
C ARG A 136 -7.79 10.92 2.20
N ILE A 137 -7.74 12.23 2.46
CA ILE A 137 -8.00 12.83 3.77
C ILE A 137 -9.02 13.94 3.56
N SER A 138 -10.19 13.78 4.14
CA SER A 138 -11.27 14.76 4.05
C SER A 138 -11.76 15.22 5.41
#